data_a687d79e0c212f54d58363e0194a35d3
#
_entry.id   a687d79e0c212f54d58363e0194a35d3
#
_cell.length_a   1.000
_cell.length_b   1.000
_cell.length_c   1.000
_cell.angle_alpha   90.00
_cell.angle_beta   90.00
_cell.angle_gamma   90.00
#
_symmetry.space_group_name_H-M   'P 1'
#
loop_
_entity.id
_entity.type
_entity.pdbx_description
1 polymer ?
#
loop_
_entity_poly.entity_id
_entity_poly.type
_entity_poly.pdbx_seq_one_letter_code
_entity_poly.pdbx_strand_id
1 'polypeptide(L)'
;IPCLLGLVLLPGLREQVAYAYEALEMKAEFMSGAYVVGLWPQTYTSFWGTFGWMNVSTPRWIANSLTAIWAVGLIGAAALFTRRLRQGQHGSSCWRPLLLLWVTCGLVAIGFIRFNLSVRQPQGRLLFAALPALVILVTMGYRRLSGRLFPLVGTAMVLFAFAVNLLCLLGSLLPAYAFPH
;
A
#
# COMPACT_ATOMS: atom_id res chain seq x y z
N ILE A 1 16.30 4.27 -44.00
CA ILE A 1 15.40 3.60 -44.94
C ILE A 1 15.25 2.08 -44.60
N PRO A 2 16.32 1.28 -44.30
CA PRO A 2 16.14 -0.14 -43.98
C PRO A 2 15.34 -0.40 -42.69
N CYS A 3 15.41 0.48 -41.68
CA CYS A 3 14.63 0.34 -40.44
C CYS A 3 13.11 0.47 -40.63
N LEU A 4 12.68 1.30 -41.63
CA LEU A 4 11.25 1.48 -41.92
C LEU A 4 10.66 0.26 -42.67
N LEU A 5 11.48 -0.46 -43.47
CA LEU A 5 11.04 -1.69 -44.14
C LEU A 5 10.79 -2.83 -43.13
N GLY A 6 11.62 -2.93 -42.10
CA GLY A 6 11.44 -3.92 -41.01
C GLY A 6 10.13 -3.71 -40.24
N LEU A 7 9.69 -2.47 -40.09
CA LEU A 7 8.43 -2.13 -39.41
C LEU A 7 7.19 -2.56 -40.20
N VAL A 8 7.28 -2.64 -41.52
CA VAL A 8 6.18 -3.06 -42.40
C VAL A 8 6.08 -4.60 -42.50
N LEU A 9 7.21 -5.30 -42.36
CA LEU A 9 7.31 -6.76 -42.55
C LEU A 9 7.05 -7.59 -41.29
N LEU A 10 7.05 -6.98 -40.10
CA LEU A 10 6.80 -7.67 -38.84
C LEU A 10 5.62 -7.03 -38.08
N PRO A 11 4.40 -7.58 -38.23
CA PRO A 11 3.20 -7.06 -37.54
C PRO A 11 3.40 -6.86 -36.03
N GLY A 12 4.08 -7.79 -35.34
CA GLY A 12 4.39 -7.68 -33.92
C GLY A 12 5.31 -6.53 -33.55
N LEU A 13 6.17 -6.07 -34.46
CA LEU A 13 7.04 -4.92 -34.22
C LEU A 13 6.27 -3.60 -34.28
N ARG A 14 5.24 -3.52 -35.12
CA ARG A 14 4.37 -2.37 -35.24
C ARG A 14 3.53 -2.20 -33.96
N GLU A 15 3.03 -3.28 -33.39
CA GLU A 15 2.30 -3.26 -32.13
C GLU A 15 3.20 -2.86 -30.97
N GLN A 16 4.45 -3.35 -30.92
CA GLN A 16 5.42 -2.96 -29.92
C GLN A 16 5.81 -1.47 -30.00
N VAL A 17 5.95 -0.94 -31.21
CA VAL A 17 6.24 0.48 -31.42
C VAL A 17 5.02 1.34 -31.06
N ALA A 18 3.80 0.93 -31.44
CA ALA A 18 2.57 1.62 -31.03
C ALA A 18 2.43 1.63 -29.50
N TYR A 19 2.65 0.50 -28.85
CA TYR A 19 2.66 0.38 -27.39
C TYR A 19 3.73 1.27 -26.75
N ALA A 20 4.93 1.35 -27.34
CA ALA A 20 6.00 2.24 -26.86
C ALA A 20 5.64 3.72 -27.01
N TYR A 21 4.96 4.10 -28.10
CA TYR A 21 4.46 5.47 -28.31
C TYR A 21 3.36 5.82 -27.32
N GLU A 22 2.38 4.96 -27.14
CA GLU A 22 1.33 5.13 -26.11
C GLU A 22 1.93 5.24 -24.71
N ALA A 23 2.94 4.41 -24.40
CA ALA A 23 3.66 4.48 -23.13
C ALA A 23 4.44 5.79 -22.95
N LEU A 24 4.97 6.40 -24.03
CA LEU A 24 5.64 7.69 -23.99
C LEU A 24 4.67 8.86 -23.84
N GLU A 25 3.53 8.83 -24.53
CA GLU A 25 2.46 9.83 -24.36
C GLU A 25 1.86 9.73 -22.95
N MET A 26 1.60 8.52 -22.44
CA MET A 26 1.19 8.32 -21.06
C MET A 26 2.21 8.90 -20.07
N LYS A 27 3.52 8.79 -20.34
CA LYS A 27 4.56 9.31 -19.46
C LYS A 27 4.51 10.83 -19.28
N ALA A 28 4.07 11.57 -20.28
CA ALA A 28 3.86 13.02 -20.18
C ALA A 28 2.65 13.36 -19.28
N GLU A 29 1.56 12.59 -19.34
CA GLU A 29 0.41 12.71 -18.43
C GLU A 29 0.74 12.32 -16.99
N PHE A 30 1.64 11.35 -16.77
CA PHE A 30 2.09 10.90 -15.45
C PHE A 30 2.74 11.99 -14.60
N MET A 31 3.36 12.97 -15.24
CA MET A 31 3.98 14.11 -14.56
C MET A 31 2.94 15.20 -14.23
N SER A 32 1.68 15.02 -14.63
CA SER A 32 0.63 15.98 -14.29
C SER A 32 0.17 15.81 -12.84
N GLY A 33 -0.12 16.93 -12.18
CA GLY A 33 -0.68 16.92 -10.82
C GLY A 33 -2.00 16.14 -10.73
N ALA A 34 -2.77 16.09 -11.82
CA ALA A 34 -4.01 15.32 -11.92
C ALA A 34 -3.78 13.81 -11.77
N TYR A 35 -2.69 13.28 -12.32
CA TYR A 35 -2.34 11.87 -12.14
C TYR A 35 -2.01 11.54 -10.68
N VAL A 36 -1.20 12.37 -10.02
CA VAL A 36 -0.82 12.17 -8.61
C VAL A 36 -2.05 12.19 -7.71
N VAL A 37 -3.01 13.06 -7.97
CA VAL A 37 -4.28 13.13 -7.24
C VAL A 37 -5.13 11.87 -7.50
N GLY A 38 -5.19 11.38 -8.74
CA GLY A 38 -5.93 10.17 -9.11
C GLY A 38 -5.30 8.86 -8.58
N LEU A 39 -3.97 8.85 -8.38
CA LEU A 39 -3.23 7.70 -7.86
C LEU A 39 -3.68 7.29 -6.45
N TRP A 40 -3.95 8.26 -5.60
CA TRP A 40 -4.25 8.03 -4.18
C TRP A 40 -5.52 7.22 -3.94
N PRO A 41 -6.69 7.56 -4.51
CA PRO A 41 -7.92 6.80 -4.29
C PRO A 41 -7.81 5.33 -4.71
N GLN A 42 -7.18 5.05 -5.86
CA GLN A 42 -6.99 3.69 -6.35
C GLN A 42 -6.01 2.89 -5.48
N THR A 43 -4.90 3.51 -5.08
CA THR A 43 -3.94 2.91 -4.14
C THR A 43 -4.60 2.60 -2.81
N TYR A 44 -5.38 3.54 -2.29
CA TYR A 44 -6.08 3.40 -1.01
C TYR A 44 -7.08 2.24 -1.03
N THR A 45 -7.96 2.20 -2.03
CA THR A 45 -8.95 1.13 -2.13
C THR A 45 -8.31 -0.23 -2.36
N SER A 46 -7.29 -0.31 -3.21
CA SER A 46 -6.60 -1.57 -3.48
C SER A 46 -5.70 -2.05 -2.34
N PHE A 47 -5.23 -1.16 -1.46
CA PHE A 47 -4.47 -1.53 -0.27
C PHE A 47 -5.37 -2.24 0.77
N TRP A 48 -6.58 -1.71 1.01
CA TRP A 48 -7.48 -2.25 2.04
C TRP A 48 -8.36 -3.41 1.58
N GLY A 49 -8.48 -3.61 0.29
CA GLY A 49 -9.17 -4.77 -0.27
C GLY A 49 -9.93 -4.46 -1.55
N THR A 50 -9.29 -4.79 -2.65
CA THR A 50 -9.97 -5.07 -3.91
C THR A 50 -9.71 -6.51 -4.26
N PHE A 51 -10.78 -7.28 -4.46
CA PHE A 51 -10.72 -8.70 -4.74
C PHE A 51 -10.96 -8.96 -6.23
N GLY A 52 -10.48 -10.11 -6.70
CA GLY A 52 -10.51 -10.43 -8.11
C GLY A 52 -9.65 -9.49 -8.95
N TRP A 53 -10.11 -9.16 -10.15
CA TRP A 53 -9.47 -8.17 -11.02
C TRP A 53 -9.87 -6.73 -10.65
N MET A 54 -9.89 -6.40 -9.36
CA MET A 54 -10.32 -5.10 -8.82
C MET A 54 -11.82 -4.79 -8.99
N ASN A 55 -12.65 -5.81 -9.24
CA ASN A 55 -14.08 -5.66 -9.48
C ASN A 55 -14.91 -5.61 -8.19
N VAL A 56 -14.40 -6.22 -7.12
CA VAL A 56 -15.07 -6.27 -5.82
C VAL A 56 -14.28 -5.44 -4.82
N SER A 57 -14.83 -4.31 -4.41
CA SER A 57 -14.17 -3.41 -3.45
C SER A 57 -14.76 -3.59 -2.05
N THR A 58 -13.88 -3.51 -1.05
CA THR A 58 -14.28 -3.45 0.36
C THR A 58 -15.10 -2.18 0.62
N PRO A 59 -16.17 -2.23 1.43
CA PRO A 59 -16.92 -1.05 1.85
C PRO A 59 -16.01 0.03 2.44
N ARG A 60 -16.21 1.28 2.05
CA ARG A 60 -15.34 2.41 2.46
C ARG A 60 -15.23 2.59 3.97
N TRP A 61 -16.31 2.30 4.71
CA TRP A 61 -16.29 2.42 6.17
C TRP A 61 -15.32 1.41 6.82
N ILE A 62 -15.18 0.20 6.27
CA ILE A 62 -14.19 -0.79 6.73
C ILE A 62 -12.77 -0.27 6.47
N ALA A 63 -12.49 0.19 5.23
CA ALA A 63 -11.19 0.74 4.87
C ALA A 63 -10.82 1.93 5.76
N ASN A 64 -11.76 2.83 6.03
CA ASN A 64 -11.54 3.98 6.89
C ASN A 64 -11.28 3.58 8.34
N SER A 65 -12.00 2.59 8.87
CA SER A 65 -11.80 2.08 10.23
C SER A 65 -10.42 1.43 10.39
N LEU A 66 -10.00 0.62 9.41
CA LEU A 66 -8.67 0.03 9.38
C LEU A 66 -7.58 1.11 9.32
N THR A 67 -7.77 2.12 8.46
CA THR A 67 -6.85 3.25 8.35
C THR A 67 -6.73 4.01 9.67
N ALA A 68 -7.84 4.29 10.35
CA ALA A 68 -7.83 4.98 11.64
C ALA A 68 -7.06 4.18 12.70
N ILE A 69 -7.31 2.87 12.78
CA ILE A 69 -6.58 1.97 13.70
C ILE A 69 -5.07 2.02 13.39
N TRP A 70 -4.68 1.89 12.14
CA TRP A 70 -3.26 1.91 11.75
C TRP A 70 -2.61 3.27 12.01
N ALA A 71 -3.33 4.37 11.72
CA ALA A 71 -2.85 5.72 11.96
C ALA A 71 -2.53 5.98 13.45
N VAL A 72 -3.42 5.55 14.35
CA VAL A 72 -3.19 5.64 15.81
C VAL A 72 -1.93 4.89 16.21
N GLY A 73 -1.75 3.66 15.74
CA GLY A 73 -0.54 2.88 16.01
C GLY A 73 0.72 3.54 15.45
N LEU A 74 0.69 4.04 14.22
CA LEU A 74 1.84 4.73 13.60
C LEU A 74 2.19 6.05 14.31
N ILE A 75 1.18 6.82 14.78
CA ILE A 75 1.41 8.02 15.59
C ILE A 75 2.11 7.64 16.90
N GLY A 76 1.68 6.56 17.56
CA GLY A 76 2.35 6.04 18.75
C GLY A 76 3.81 5.64 18.50
N ALA A 77 4.07 4.97 17.36
CA ALA A 77 5.42 4.59 16.94
C ALA A 77 6.29 5.82 16.62
N ALA A 78 5.75 6.81 15.93
CA ALA A 78 6.44 8.07 15.62
C ALA A 78 6.78 8.84 16.90
N ALA A 79 5.85 8.92 17.86
CA ALA A 79 6.09 9.53 19.16
C ALA A 79 7.18 8.80 19.96
N LEU A 80 7.24 7.45 19.86
CA LEU A 80 8.33 6.67 20.44
C LEU A 80 9.66 7.01 19.77
N PHE A 81 9.69 7.09 18.45
CA PHE A 81 10.88 7.38 17.67
C PHE A 81 11.43 8.78 17.97
N THR A 82 10.58 9.82 17.94
CA THR A 82 10.97 11.21 18.22
C THR A 82 11.46 11.39 19.66
N ARG A 83 10.83 10.71 20.62
CA ARG A 83 11.30 10.74 22.01
C ARG A 83 12.72 10.17 22.15
N ARG A 84 13.00 9.05 21.51
CA ARG A 84 14.34 8.42 21.55
C ARG A 84 15.40 9.28 20.86
N LEU A 85 15.04 9.93 19.74
CA LEU A 85 15.91 10.92 19.10
C LEU A 85 16.31 12.03 20.06
N ARG A 86 15.32 12.64 20.74
CA ARG A 86 15.55 13.76 21.68
C ARG A 86 16.38 13.35 22.90
N GLN A 87 16.28 12.10 23.33
CA GLN A 87 17.02 11.59 24.48
C GLN A 87 18.47 11.20 24.17
N GLY A 88 18.93 11.40 22.93
CA GLY A 88 20.29 11.05 22.51
C GLY A 88 20.64 9.55 22.59
N GLN A 89 19.62 8.69 22.70
CA GLN A 89 19.80 7.23 22.85
C GLN A 89 20.24 6.54 21.54
N HIS A 90 21.08 7.18 20.74
CA HIS A 90 21.57 6.62 19.48
C HIS A 90 22.42 5.36 19.66
N GLY A 91 22.97 5.15 20.85
CA GLY A 91 23.74 3.93 21.19
C GLY A 91 22.91 2.77 21.73
N SER A 92 21.62 2.96 22.00
CA SER A 92 20.80 1.89 22.57
C SER A 92 20.51 0.79 21.55
N SER A 93 20.60 -0.48 22.00
CA SER A 93 20.34 -1.67 21.18
C SER A 93 18.98 -1.64 20.44
N CYS A 94 18.00 -0.91 20.98
CA CYS A 94 16.65 -0.82 20.41
C CYS A 94 16.47 0.29 19.36
N TRP A 95 17.42 1.18 19.15
CA TRP A 95 17.33 2.27 18.17
C TRP A 95 17.47 1.75 16.73
N ARG A 96 18.47 0.94 16.48
CA ARG A 96 18.78 0.41 15.14
C ARG A 96 17.61 -0.35 14.50
N PRO A 97 16.94 -1.30 15.19
CA PRO A 97 15.78 -1.99 14.64
C PRO A 97 14.64 -1.04 14.30
N LEU A 98 14.36 -0.06 15.17
CA LEU A 98 13.29 0.91 14.91
C LEU A 98 13.58 1.78 13.70
N LEU A 99 14.82 2.23 13.55
CA LEU A 99 15.26 2.98 12.37
C LEU A 99 15.13 2.13 11.10
N LEU A 100 15.57 0.87 11.13
CA LEU A 100 15.46 -0.05 10.01
C LEU A 100 14.00 -0.22 9.54
N LEU A 101 13.06 -0.36 10.48
CA LEU A 101 11.63 -0.48 10.13
C LEU A 101 11.13 0.77 9.40
N TRP A 102 11.46 1.97 9.88
CA TRP A 102 11.08 3.22 9.21
C TRP A 102 11.74 3.37 7.84
N VAL A 103 13.03 3.02 7.73
CA VAL A 103 13.76 3.04 6.46
C VAL A 103 13.14 2.06 5.46
N THR A 104 12.80 0.84 5.89
CA THR A 104 12.13 -0.15 5.04
C THR A 104 10.80 0.38 4.50
N CYS A 105 9.97 0.97 5.36
CA CYS A 105 8.71 1.58 4.92
C CYS A 105 8.95 2.72 3.93
N GLY A 106 9.95 3.58 4.19
CA GLY A 106 10.33 4.67 3.31
C GLY A 106 10.83 4.19 1.94
N LEU A 107 11.70 3.19 1.91
CA LEU A 107 12.23 2.63 0.66
C LEU A 107 11.12 1.98 -0.18
N VAL A 108 10.20 1.24 0.43
CA VAL A 108 9.06 0.66 -0.28
C VAL A 108 8.14 1.74 -0.82
N ALA A 109 7.86 2.80 -0.05
CA ALA A 109 7.05 3.93 -0.50
C ALA A 109 7.70 4.67 -1.68
N ILE A 110 9.01 4.95 -1.60
CA ILE A 110 9.78 5.57 -2.69
C ILE A 110 9.78 4.67 -3.94
N GLY A 111 10.02 3.36 -3.76
CA GLY A 111 9.97 2.39 -4.83
C GLY A 111 8.59 2.32 -5.49
N PHE A 112 7.52 2.36 -4.71
CA PHE A 112 6.14 2.41 -5.19
C PHE A 112 5.88 3.67 -6.02
N ILE A 113 6.27 4.85 -5.53
CA ILE A 113 6.12 6.11 -6.27
C ILE A 113 6.91 6.05 -7.58
N ARG A 114 8.19 5.65 -7.52
CA ARG A 114 9.05 5.54 -8.70
C ARG A 114 8.49 4.56 -9.73
N PHE A 115 7.99 3.42 -9.29
CA PHE A 115 7.35 2.43 -10.17
C PHE A 115 6.12 3.03 -10.86
N ASN A 116 5.25 3.70 -10.11
CA ASN A 116 4.04 4.32 -10.67
C ASN A 116 4.34 5.51 -11.59
N LEU A 117 5.49 6.17 -11.46
CA LEU A 117 5.97 7.17 -12.43
C LEU A 117 6.46 6.54 -13.73
N SER A 118 6.69 5.24 -13.77
CA SER A 118 7.15 4.52 -14.97
C SER A 118 6.06 3.64 -15.58
N VAL A 119 5.19 3.08 -14.73
CA VAL A 119 4.14 2.13 -15.12
C VAL A 119 2.85 2.52 -14.41
N ARG A 120 1.79 2.82 -15.17
CA ARG A 120 0.50 3.21 -14.61
C ARG A 120 -0.21 2.01 -13.94
N GLN A 121 0.21 1.71 -12.72
CA GLN A 121 -0.33 0.59 -11.95
C GLN A 121 -0.51 0.95 -10.47
N PRO A 122 -1.48 1.83 -10.13
CA PRO A 122 -1.69 2.33 -8.77
C PRO A 122 -2.32 1.26 -7.86
N GLN A 123 -1.63 0.14 -7.70
CA GLN A 123 -2.09 -0.98 -6.89
C GLN A 123 -1.46 -0.93 -5.51
N GLY A 124 -2.25 -0.64 -4.48
CA GLY A 124 -1.81 -0.58 -3.09
C GLY A 124 -1.19 -1.87 -2.57
N ARG A 125 -1.50 -3.03 -3.20
CA ARG A 125 -0.85 -4.31 -2.86
C ARG A 125 0.67 -4.32 -3.08
N LEU A 126 1.21 -3.43 -3.91
CA LEU A 126 2.65 -3.27 -4.07
C LEU A 126 3.32 -2.76 -2.78
N LEU A 127 2.55 -2.10 -1.91
CA LEU A 127 3.01 -1.67 -0.58
C LEU A 127 3.06 -2.82 0.44
N PHE A 128 2.55 -4.02 0.10
CA PHE A 128 2.57 -5.18 1.00
C PHE A 128 3.98 -5.65 1.34
N ALA A 129 4.97 -5.29 0.54
CA ALA A 129 6.37 -5.50 0.90
C ALA A 129 6.78 -4.79 2.21
N ALA A 130 6.13 -3.66 2.55
CA ALA A 130 6.33 -2.96 3.81
C ALA A 130 5.43 -3.48 4.95
N LEU A 131 4.47 -4.36 4.67
CA LEU A 131 3.46 -4.80 5.64
C LEU A 131 4.07 -5.36 6.94
N PRO A 132 5.09 -6.24 6.92
CA PRO A 132 5.71 -6.73 8.15
C PRO A 132 6.29 -5.59 9.00
N ALA A 133 6.99 -4.64 8.37
CA ALA A 133 7.56 -3.49 9.08
C ALA A 133 6.47 -2.59 9.65
N LEU A 134 5.41 -2.32 8.89
CA LEU A 134 4.26 -1.54 9.33
C LEU A 134 3.54 -2.18 10.51
N VAL A 135 3.30 -3.51 10.47
CA VAL A 135 2.65 -4.24 11.56
C VAL A 135 3.47 -4.14 12.85
N ILE A 136 4.79 -4.31 12.77
CA ILE A 136 5.68 -4.16 13.94
C ILE A 136 5.61 -2.74 14.48
N LEU A 137 5.70 -1.71 13.62
CA LEU A 137 5.59 -0.31 14.02
C LEU A 137 4.25 -0.01 14.70
N VAL A 138 3.14 -0.42 14.12
CA VAL A 138 1.79 -0.27 14.68
C VAL A 138 1.69 -0.94 16.04
N THR A 139 2.20 -2.17 16.17
CA THR A 139 2.21 -2.92 17.43
C THR A 139 3.04 -2.22 18.51
N MET A 140 4.24 -1.74 18.15
CA MET A 140 5.09 -0.96 19.06
C MET A 140 4.41 0.34 19.49
N GLY A 141 3.71 1.01 18.56
CA GLY A 141 2.93 2.21 18.83
C GLY A 141 1.81 1.96 19.83
N TYR A 142 1.02 0.92 19.61
CA TYR A 142 -0.05 0.53 20.54
C TYR A 142 0.49 0.13 21.91
N ARG A 143 1.56 -0.66 21.96
CA ARG A 143 2.23 -0.99 23.22
C ARG A 143 2.65 0.27 23.99
N ARG A 144 3.09 1.30 23.28
CA ARG A 144 3.47 2.58 23.90
C ARG A 144 2.26 3.35 24.44
N LEU A 145 1.15 3.35 23.69
CA LEU A 145 -0.06 4.11 24.05
C LEU A 145 -0.87 3.43 25.15
N SER A 146 -1.08 2.12 25.05
CA SER A 146 -1.93 1.35 25.96
C SER A 146 -1.20 0.82 27.19
N GLY A 147 0.11 0.81 27.21
CA GLY A 147 0.90 0.39 28.38
C GLY A 147 0.49 -0.99 28.92
N ARG A 148 -0.05 -1.04 30.14
CA ARG A 148 -0.50 -2.28 30.80
C ARG A 148 -1.73 -2.92 30.13
N LEU A 149 -2.54 -2.15 29.40
CA LEU A 149 -3.73 -2.61 28.69
C LEU A 149 -3.40 -3.22 27.30
N PHE A 150 -2.12 -3.23 26.92
CA PHE A 150 -1.70 -3.74 25.62
C PHE A 150 -2.21 -5.16 25.28
N PRO A 151 -2.20 -6.15 26.19
CA PRO A 151 -2.73 -7.47 25.87
C PRO A 151 -4.20 -7.43 25.47
N LEU A 152 -5.01 -6.65 26.19
CA LEU A 152 -6.44 -6.49 25.90
C LEU A 152 -6.65 -5.80 24.55
N VAL A 153 -5.92 -4.72 24.28
CA VAL A 153 -5.96 -4.00 23.01
C VAL A 153 -5.50 -4.90 21.86
N GLY A 154 -4.45 -5.68 22.03
CA GLY A 154 -3.96 -6.63 21.04
C GLY A 154 -4.99 -7.70 20.71
N THR A 155 -5.61 -8.30 21.73
CA THR A 155 -6.70 -9.27 21.54
C THR A 155 -7.87 -8.65 20.80
N ALA A 156 -8.30 -7.45 21.19
CA ALA A 156 -9.40 -6.74 20.52
C ALA A 156 -9.07 -6.46 19.04
N MET A 157 -7.83 -6.09 18.72
CA MET A 157 -7.38 -5.87 17.33
C MET A 157 -7.42 -7.17 16.51
N VAL A 158 -6.99 -8.29 17.07
CA VAL A 158 -7.05 -9.61 16.39
C VAL A 158 -8.50 -10.01 16.13
N LEU A 159 -9.37 -9.89 17.13
CA LEU A 159 -10.80 -10.20 16.97
C LEU A 159 -11.47 -9.29 15.95
N PHE A 160 -11.14 -8.00 15.96
CA PHE A 160 -11.64 -7.05 14.97
C PHE A 160 -11.16 -7.41 13.56
N ALA A 161 -9.88 -7.73 13.37
CA ALA A 161 -9.34 -8.15 12.09
C ALA A 161 -10.01 -9.43 11.58
N PHE A 162 -10.27 -10.40 12.47
CA PHE A 162 -10.99 -11.62 12.13
C PHE A 162 -12.44 -11.33 11.70
N ALA A 163 -13.17 -10.50 12.46
CA ALA A 163 -14.52 -10.08 12.12
C ALA A 163 -14.59 -9.36 10.77
N VAL A 164 -13.64 -8.45 10.49
CA VAL A 164 -13.54 -7.76 9.20
C VAL A 164 -13.29 -8.74 8.05
N ASN A 165 -12.39 -9.72 8.24
CA ASN A 165 -12.15 -10.75 7.22
C ASN A 165 -13.42 -11.57 6.94
N LEU A 166 -14.15 -11.95 7.98
CA LEU A 166 -15.40 -12.70 7.85
C LEU A 166 -16.47 -11.86 7.14
N LEU A 167 -16.63 -10.59 7.49
CA LEU A 167 -17.54 -9.67 6.83
C LEU A 167 -17.20 -9.47 5.34
N CYS A 168 -15.92 -9.33 5.00
CA CYS A 168 -15.49 -9.22 3.61
C CYS A 168 -15.76 -10.51 2.83
N LEU A 169 -15.52 -11.67 3.45
CA LEU A 169 -15.79 -12.97 2.83
C LEU A 169 -17.29 -13.17 2.57
N LEU A 170 -18.11 -12.99 3.60
CA LEU A 170 -19.55 -13.27 3.52
C LEU A 170 -20.31 -12.16 2.79
N GLY A 171 -19.94 -10.90 3.01
CA GLY A 171 -20.68 -9.74 2.50
C GLY A 171 -20.25 -9.26 1.14
N SER A 172 -19.02 -9.57 0.70
CA SER A 172 -18.48 -9.07 -0.57
C SER A 172 -18.06 -10.17 -1.53
N LEU A 173 -17.29 -11.16 -1.07
CA LEU A 173 -16.74 -12.19 -1.94
C LEU A 173 -17.79 -13.25 -2.30
N LEU A 174 -18.45 -13.85 -1.33
CA LEU A 174 -19.43 -14.91 -1.60
C LEU A 174 -20.57 -14.44 -2.52
N PRO A 175 -21.21 -13.27 -2.32
CA PRO A 175 -22.24 -12.80 -3.22
C PRO A 175 -21.72 -12.54 -4.64
N ALA A 176 -20.50 -12.04 -4.78
CA ALA A 176 -19.92 -11.72 -6.09
C ALA A 176 -19.59 -12.95 -6.94
N TYR A 177 -19.31 -14.11 -6.30
CA TYR A 177 -18.90 -15.33 -7.00
C TYR A 177 -19.92 -16.46 -6.95
N ALA A 178 -20.86 -16.46 -5.99
CA ALA A 178 -21.88 -17.50 -5.87
C ALA A 178 -23.06 -17.31 -6.84
N PHE A 179 -23.28 -16.06 -7.31
CA PHE A 179 -24.37 -15.73 -8.23
C PHE A 179 -23.79 -15.02 -9.46
N PRO A 180 -23.19 -15.76 -10.43
CA PRO A 180 -22.80 -15.16 -11.69
C PRO A 180 -24.08 -14.69 -12.41
N HIS A 181 -24.19 -13.38 -12.63
CA HIS A 181 -25.27 -12.76 -13.42
C HIS A 181 -25.03 -12.97 -14.92
#